data_1594f330dc216f7f64e8c66aa372deb8
#
_entry.id   1594f330dc216f7f64e8c66aa372deb8
#
_cell.length_a   1.000
_cell.length_b   1.000
_cell.length_c   1.000
_cell.angle_alpha   90.00
_cell.angle_beta   90.00
_cell.angle_gamma   90.00
#
_symmetry.space_group_name_H-M   'P 1'
#
loop_
_entity.id
_entity.type
_entity.pdbx_description
1 polymer ?
#
loop_
_entity_poly.entity_id
_entity_poly.type
_entity_poly.pdbx_seq_one_letter_code
_entity_poly.pdbx_strand_id
1 'polypeptide(L)'
;MRDTISINSRPQDAYRQQDVLTANPIDVIVMLYDALKKNILVGRRKIAKNDVQSAHDHLIKAQLIVAELVNSLDMNYEISENLLDLYEFIIKTLEEANMKKDEKLLEPLLEIVGDLREAWNEISISNKGSLYLKEG
;
A
#
# COMPACT_ATOMS: atom_id res chain seq x y z
N MET A 1 -9.61 -16.62 -9.99
CA MET A 1 -9.79 -16.48 -9.37
C MET A 1 -9.70 -15.90 -9.15
N ARG A 2 -10.14 -15.60 -9.12
CA ARG A 2 -10.34 -14.96 -8.63
C ARG A 2 -9.68 -14.44 -8.04
N ASP A 3 -9.68 -14.14 -8.00
CA ASP A 3 -9.25 -13.54 -7.34
C ASP A 3 -8.55 -12.69 -7.06
N THR A 4 -8.40 -12.29 -7.42
CA THR A 4 -7.83 -11.62 -7.19
C THR A 4 -7.54 -10.96 -6.66
N ILE A 5 -7.59 -10.76 -6.57
CA ILE A 5 -7.64 -10.15 -5.91
C ILE A 5 -8.11 -10.22 -5.80
N SER A 6 -8.65 -10.39 -6.24
CA SER A 6 -9.22 -10.56 -6.11
C SER A 6 -9.68 -10.71 -5.84
N ILE A 7 -10.23 -10.96 -6.13
CA ILE A 7 -10.98 -11.01 -5.48
C ILE A 7 -11.95 -11.85 -5.40
N ASN A 8 -13.24 -12.43 -6.02
CA ASN A 8 -13.82 -13.30 -5.31
C ASN A 8 -15.21 -12.97 -4.85
N SER A 9 -16.18 -13.77 -4.68
CA SER A 9 -17.58 -13.56 -4.39
C SER A 9 -17.92 -13.62 -2.90
N ARG A 10 -16.97 -13.39 -2.04
CA ARG A 10 -17.22 -13.28 -0.61
C ARG A 10 -17.86 -11.93 -0.29
N PRO A 11 -18.73 -11.85 0.71
CA PRO A 11 -19.38 -10.57 1.03
C PRO A 11 -18.42 -9.42 1.27
N GLN A 12 -17.32 -9.68 1.95
CA GLN A 12 -16.37 -8.64 2.23
C GLN A 12 -15.62 -8.18 0.98
N ASP A 13 -15.44 -9.09 0.01
CA ASP A 13 -14.81 -8.73 -1.26
C ASP A 13 -15.77 -7.89 -2.11
N ALA A 14 -17.05 -8.23 -2.11
CA ALA A 14 -18.06 -7.46 -2.80
C ALA A 14 -18.16 -6.04 -2.22
N TYR A 15 -18.08 -5.92 -0.90
CA TYR A 15 -18.11 -4.65 -0.22
C TYR A 15 -16.89 -3.80 -0.60
N ARG A 16 -15.73 -4.40 -0.60
CA ARG A 16 -14.50 -3.72 -0.98
C ARG A 16 -14.53 -3.29 -2.44
N GLN A 17 -15.07 -4.12 -3.31
CA GLN A 17 -15.19 -3.79 -4.72
C GLN A 17 -16.11 -2.57 -4.91
N GLN A 18 -17.18 -2.51 -4.16
CA GLN A 18 -18.08 -1.38 -4.20
C GLN A 18 -17.38 -0.10 -3.72
N ASP A 19 -16.60 -0.20 -2.64
CA ASP A 19 -15.82 0.92 -2.14
C ASP A 19 -14.85 1.44 -3.19
N VAL A 20 -14.17 0.54 -3.88
CA VAL A 20 -13.23 0.92 -4.93
C VAL A 20 -13.94 1.63 -6.06
N LEU A 21 -15.12 1.16 -6.44
CA LEU A 21 -15.89 1.77 -7.53
C LEU A 21 -16.38 3.16 -7.18
N THR A 22 -16.69 3.42 -5.91
CA THR A 22 -17.24 4.70 -5.49
C THR A 22 -16.18 5.64 -4.92
N ALA A 23 -15.02 5.10 -4.51
CA ALA A 23 -13.98 5.92 -3.90
C ALA A 23 -13.23 6.72 -4.95
N ASN A 24 -12.78 7.91 -4.57
CA ASN A 24 -11.88 8.72 -5.35
C ASN A 24 -10.57 7.93 -5.55
N PRO A 25 -9.96 7.96 -6.76
CA PRO A 25 -8.70 7.22 -6.99
C PRO A 25 -7.60 7.55 -5.98
N ILE A 26 -7.54 8.80 -5.52
CA ILE A 26 -6.54 9.19 -4.52
C ILE A 26 -6.86 8.55 -3.18
N ASP A 27 -8.14 8.46 -2.82
CA ASP A 27 -8.55 7.79 -1.58
C ASP A 27 -8.17 6.31 -1.61
N VAL A 28 -8.30 5.67 -2.76
CA VAL A 28 -7.88 4.27 -2.92
C VAL A 28 -6.37 4.13 -2.66
N ILE A 29 -5.57 5.07 -3.17
CA ILE A 29 -4.12 5.07 -2.95
C ILE A 29 -3.82 5.23 -1.45
N VAL A 30 -4.52 6.13 -0.75
CA VAL A 30 -4.33 6.29 0.69
C VAL A 30 -4.66 4.99 1.43
N MET A 31 -5.74 4.32 1.03
CA MET A 31 -6.11 3.02 1.61
C MET A 31 -5.04 1.97 1.39
N LEU A 32 -4.42 1.96 0.20
CA LEU A 32 -3.32 1.03 -0.08
C LEU A 32 -2.11 1.30 0.81
N TYR A 33 -1.78 2.56 1.03
CA TYR A 33 -0.69 2.90 1.95
C TYR A 33 -1.00 2.48 3.38
N ASP A 34 -2.24 2.64 3.83
CA ASP A 34 -2.64 2.19 5.16
C ASP A 34 -2.48 0.67 5.30
N ALA A 35 -2.92 -0.07 4.29
CA ALA A 35 -2.78 -1.53 4.29
C ALA A 35 -1.31 -1.95 4.23
N LEU A 36 -0.50 -1.24 3.45
CA LEU A 36 0.93 -1.51 3.35
C LEU A 36 1.60 -1.32 4.72
N LYS A 37 1.35 -0.19 5.35
CA LYS A 37 1.91 0.10 6.66
C LYS A 37 1.51 -0.95 7.69
N LYS A 38 0.23 -1.34 7.69
CA LYS A 38 -0.27 -2.35 8.63
C LYS A 38 0.47 -3.68 8.44
N ASN A 39 0.63 -4.12 7.20
CA ASN A 39 1.29 -5.41 6.95
C ASN A 39 2.77 -5.38 7.30
N ILE A 40 3.45 -4.26 7.08
CA ILE A 40 4.84 -4.11 7.48
C ILE A 40 4.95 -4.16 9.01
N LEU A 41 4.08 -3.43 9.72
CA LEU A 41 4.09 -3.41 11.18
C LEU A 41 3.84 -4.79 11.78
N VAL A 42 2.84 -5.51 11.24
CA VAL A 42 2.55 -6.85 11.73
C VAL A 42 3.69 -7.80 11.39
N GLY A 43 4.24 -7.70 10.17
CA GLY A 43 5.39 -8.51 9.77
C GLY A 43 6.56 -8.32 10.72
N ARG A 44 6.87 -7.06 11.05
CA ARG A 44 7.96 -6.74 11.99
C ARG A 44 7.72 -7.38 13.35
N ARG A 45 6.49 -7.27 13.83
CA ARG A 45 6.10 -7.83 15.13
C ARG A 45 6.25 -9.34 15.16
N LYS A 46 5.85 -9.98 14.05
CA LYS A 46 5.94 -11.44 13.95
C LYS A 46 7.38 -11.92 13.86
N ILE A 47 8.25 -11.16 13.20
CA ILE A 47 9.69 -11.47 13.20
C ILE A 47 10.22 -11.44 14.64
N ALA A 48 9.87 -10.39 15.39
CA ALA A 48 10.33 -10.24 16.77
C ALA A 48 9.88 -11.39 17.65
N LYS A 49 8.74 -11.98 17.33
CA LYS A 49 8.20 -13.13 18.09
C LYS A 49 8.63 -14.48 17.54
N ASN A 50 9.50 -14.49 16.53
CA ASN A 50 9.95 -15.70 15.86
C ASN A 50 8.81 -16.49 15.19
N ASP A 51 7.72 -15.82 14.86
CA ASP A 51 6.62 -16.42 14.10
C ASP A 51 6.92 -16.24 12.62
N VAL A 52 7.78 -17.12 12.11
CA VAL A 52 8.36 -16.99 10.77
C VAL A 52 7.29 -17.06 9.68
N GLN A 53 6.32 -17.96 9.82
CA GLN A 53 5.30 -18.16 8.80
C GLN A 53 4.37 -16.94 8.72
N SER A 54 3.93 -16.44 9.85
CA SER A 54 3.05 -15.27 9.88
C SER A 54 3.79 -14.02 9.37
N ALA A 55 5.07 -13.89 9.73
CA ALA A 55 5.90 -12.81 9.20
C ALA A 55 5.97 -12.87 7.68
N HIS A 56 6.24 -14.06 7.14
CA HIS A 56 6.30 -14.28 5.70
C HIS A 56 4.99 -13.85 5.04
N ASP A 57 3.86 -14.31 5.56
CA ASP A 57 2.55 -14.02 4.98
C ASP A 57 2.28 -12.52 4.91
N HIS A 58 2.59 -11.79 5.97
CA HIS A 58 2.35 -10.35 5.99
C HIS A 58 3.32 -9.56 5.10
N LEU A 59 4.58 -9.99 5.02
CA LEU A 59 5.54 -9.32 4.15
C LEU A 59 5.25 -9.59 2.67
N ILE A 60 4.72 -10.77 2.34
CA ILE A 60 4.24 -11.05 0.98
C ILE A 60 3.05 -10.16 0.64
N LYS A 61 2.10 -10.01 1.57
CA LYS A 61 0.97 -9.10 1.35
C LYS A 61 1.45 -7.67 1.12
N ALA A 62 2.44 -7.23 1.88
CA ALA A 62 3.02 -5.90 1.70
C ALA A 62 3.58 -5.74 0.28
N GLN A 63 4.31 -6.75 -0.22
CA GLN A 63 4.85 -6.72 -1.57
C GLN A 63 3.75 -6.62 -2.62
N LEU A 64 2.67 -7.37 -2.45
CA LEU A 64 1.55 -7.35 -3.38
C LEU A 64 0.85 -5.99 -3.39
N ILE A 65 0.77 -5.34 -2.24
CA ILE A 65 0.19 -4.00 -2.16
C ILE A 65 1.07 -3.00 -2.92
N VAL A 66 2.38 -3.08 -2.78
CA VAL A 66 3.28 -2.19 -3.53
C VAL A 66 3.15 -2.45 -5.02
N ALA A 67 2.99 -3.71 -5.43
CA ALA A 67 2.75 -4.03 -6.85
C ALA A 67 1.47 -3.35 -7.36
N GLU A 68 0.43 -3.29 -6.53
CA GLU A 68 -0.79 -2.56 -6.88
C GLU A 68 -0.51 -1.06 -7.03
N LEU A 69 0.30 -0.49 -6.16
CA LEU A 69 0.68 0.91 -6.28
C LEU A 69 1.45 1.16 -7.57
N VAL A 70 2.35 0.26 -7.96
CA VAL A 70 3.05 0.34 -9.24
C VAL A 70 2.06 0.34 -10.40
N ASN A 71 1.10 -0.59 -10.36
CA ASN A 71 0.10 -0.71 -11.42
C ASN A 71 -0.82 0.51 -11.52
N SER A 72 -0.94 1.27 -10.45
CA SER A 72 -1.79 2.46 -10.43
C SER A 72 -1.09 3.70 -10.99
N LEU A 73 0.21 3.64 -11.26
CA LEU A 73 0.96 4.79 -11.76
C LEU A 73 0.58 5.13 -13.19
N ASP A 74 0.36 6.41 -13.43
CA ASP A 74 0.18 6.93 -14.78
C ASP A 74 1.54 7.48 -15.23
N MET A 75 2.21 6.74 -16.12
CA MET A 75 3.57 7.06 -16.53
C MET A 75 3.66 8.30 -17.41
N ASN A 76 2.53 8.93 -17.72
CA ASN A 76 2.52 10.21 -18.43
C ASN A 76 2.95 11.38 -17.53
N TYR A 77 2.97 11.18 -16.22
CA TYR A 77 3.41 12.20 -15.28
C TYR A 77 4.88 11.96 -14.90
N GLU A 78 5.63 13.05 -14.85
CA GLU A 78 7.07 13.00 -14.55
C GLU A 78 7.35 12.36 -13.18
N ILE A 79 6.51 12.69 -12.19
CA ILE A 79 6.70 12.16 -10.83
C ILE A 79 6.54 10.65 -10.76
N SER A 80 5.85 10.04 -11.73
CA SER A 80 5.63 8.60 -11.72
C SER A 80 6.92 7.81 -11.84
N GLU A 81 7.92 8.32 -12.55
CA GLU A 81 9.22 7.65 -12.63
C GLU A 81 9.90 7.60 -11.26
N ASN A 82 9.84 8.71 -10.52
CA ASN A 82 10.42 8.76 -9.19
C ASN A 82 9.70 7.83 -8.22
N LEU A 83 8.36 7.79 -8.32
CA LEU A 83 7.57 6.90 -7.49
C LEU A 83 7.84 5.44 -7.83
N LEU A 84 7.98 5.12 -9.11
CA LEU A 84 8.30 3.76 -9.53
C LEU A 84 9.62 3.30 -8.93
N ASP A 85 10.65 4.15 -9.00
CA ASP A 85 11.96 3.82 -8.42
C ASP A 85 11.84 3.56 -6.92
N LEU A 86 11.05 4.38 -6.24
CA LEU A 86 10.85 4.24 -4.80
C LEU A 86 10.08 2.96 -4.47
N TYR A 87 9.04 2.65 -5.25
CA TYR A 87 8.28 1.41 -5.05
C TYR A 87 9.15 0.18 -5.29
N GLU A 88 10.01 0.22 -6.31
CA GLU A 88 10.93 -0.89 -6.58
C GLU A 88 11.91 -1.07 -5.43
N PHE A 89 12.39 0.02 -4.85
CA PHE A 89 13.23 -0.03 -3.66
C PHE A 89 12.50 -0.68 -2.49
N ILE A 90 11.24 -0.30 -2.28
CA ILE A 90 10.43 -0.86 -1.19
C ILE A 90 10.24 -2.36 -1.39
N ILE A 91 9.91 -2.80 -2.60
CA ILE A 91 9.72 -4.23 -2.90
C ILE A 91 11.01 -5.00 -2.62
N LYS A 92 12.13 -4.51 -3.11
CA LYS A 92 13.42 -5.19 -2.90
C LYS A 92 13.77 -5.30 -1.43
N THR A 93 13.53 -4.22 -0.68
CA THR A 93 13.83 -4.22 0.76
C THR A 93 12.90 -5.17 1.51
N LEU A 94 11.62 -5.23 1.12
CA LEU A 94 10.67 -6.19 1.71
C LEU A 94 11.11 -7.62 1.45
N GLU A 95 11.57 -7.90 0.22
CA GLU A 95 12.06 -9.23 -0.14
C GLU A 95 13.26 -9.61 0.71
N GLU A 96 14.19 -8.69 0.87
CA GLU A 96 15.39 -8.94 1.67
C GLU A 96 15.04 -9.13 3.15
N ALA A 97 14.19 -8.27 3.69
CA ALA A 97 13.75 -8.37 5.07
C ALA A 97 13.04 -9.71 5.32
N ASN A 98 12.24 -10.16 4.35
CA ASN A 98 11.53 -11.42 4.46
C ASN A 98 12.49 -12.61 4.39
N MET A 99 13.45 -12.57 3.47
CA MET A 99 14.40 -13.65 3.31
C MET A 99 15.27 -13.81 4.56
N LYS A 100 15.75 -12.71 5.12
CA LYS A 100 16.63 -12.70 6.29
C LYS A 100 15.89 -12.67 7.61
N LYS A 101 14.58 -12.39 7.57
CA LYS A 101 13.77 -12.12 8.75
C LYS A 101 14.42 -11.05 9.63
N ASP A 102 14.89 -9.98 8.97
CA ASP A 102 15.58 -8.87 9.61
C ASP A 102 14.64 -7.68 9.77
N GLU A 103 14.14 -7.49 10.98
CA GLU A 103 13.18 -6.43 11.26
C GLU A 103 13.78 -5.04 11.12
N LYS A 104 15.09 -4.90 11.23
CA LYS A 104 15.74 -3.59 11.10
C LYS A 104 15.61 -3.01 9.71
N LEU A 105 15.52 -3.87 8.70
CA LEU A 105 15.33 -3.42 7.33
C LEU A 105 13.95 -2.80 7.11
N LEU A 106 12.99 -3.11 7.96
CA LEU A 106 11.63 -2.60 7.83
C LEU A 106 11.44 -1.20 8.41
N GLU A 107 12.31 -0.77 9.31
CA GLU A 107 12.16 0.53 9.96
C GLU A 107 12.20 1.69 8.98
N PRO A 108 13.20 1.80 8.08
CA PRO A 108 13.19 2.90 7.11
C PRO A 108 12.00 2.84 6.16
N LEU A 109 11.48 1.64 5.88
CA LEU A 109 10.30 1.51 5.03
C LEU A 109 9.06 2.11 5.70
N LEU A 110 8.91 1.92 7.00
CA LEU A 110 7.78 2.49 7.74
C LEU A 110 7.79 4.01 7.67
N GLU A 111 8.95 4.61 7.74
CA GLU A 111 9.09 6.06 7.63
C GLU A 111 8.71 6.53 6.23
N ILE A 112 9.25 5.89 5.20
CA ILE A 112 8.96 6.25 3.81
C ILE A 112 7.46 6.11 3.53
N VAL A 113 6.88 4.98 3.92
CA VAL A 113 5.46 4.72 3.68
C VAL A 113 4.59 5.72 4.43
N GLY A 114 4.97 6.05 5.66
CA GLY A 114 4.26 7.05 6.45
C GLY A 114 4.26 8.42 5.79
N ASP A 115 5.41 8.84 5.28
CA ASP A 115 5.54 10.13 4.59
C ASP A 115 4.72 10.17 3.30
N LEU A 116 4.78 9.09 2.53
CA LEU A 116 3.99 8.99 1.29
C LEU A 116 2.49 9.01 1.58
N ARG A 117 2.09 8.27 2.59
CA ARG A 117 0.68 8.24 2.99
C ARG A 117 0.18 9.62 3.38
N GLU A 118 0.99 10.35 4.14
CA GLU A 118 0.65 11.69 4.57
C GLU A 118 0.49 12.64 3.38
N ALA A 119 1.43 12.59 2.44
CA ALA A 119 1.39 13.42 1.25
C ALA A 119 0.14 13.15 0.41
N TRP A 120 -0.19 11.89 0.18
CA TRP A 120 -1.38 11.53 -0.60
C TRP A 120 -2.66 11.89 0.14
N ASN A 121 -2.67 11.76 1.46
CA ASN A 121 -3.82 12.13 2.25
C ASN A 121 -4.10 13.65 2.18
N GLU A 122 -3.06 14.46 2.17
CA GLU A 122 -3.21 15.90 1.99
C GLU A 122 -3.82 16.24 0.63
N ILE A 123 -3.39 15.55 -0.42
CA ILE A 123 -3.95 15.72 -1.76
C ILE A 123 -5.43 15.33 -1.76
N SER A 124 -5.77 14.22 -1.11
CA SER A 124 -7.15 13.76 -1.01
C SER A 124 -8.04 14.81 -0.36
N ILE A 125 -7.60 15.35 0.76
CA ILE A 125 -8.35 16.38 1.49
C ILE A 125 -8.50 17.64 0.63
N SER A 126 -7.42 18.06 -0.02
CA SER A 126 -7.41 19.23 -0.87
C SER A 126 -8.38 19.08 -2.05
N ASN A 127 -8.37 17.91 -2.69
CA ASN A 127 -9.27 17.63 -3.81
C ASN A 127 -10.73 17.66 -3.37
N LYS A 128 -11.03 17.09 -2.23
CA LYS A 128 -12.40 17.12 -1.69
C LYS A 128 -12.84 18.54 -1.40
N GLY A 129 -11.96 19.34 -0.81
CA GLY A 129 -12.24 20.73 -0.56
C GLY A 129 -12.51 21.49 -1.85
N SER A 130 -11.66 21.27 -2.87
CA SER A 130 -11.82 21.92 -4.18
C SER A 130 -13.15 21.53 -4.84
N LEU A 131 -13.54 20.26 -4.74
CA LEU A 131 -14.81 19.81 -5.30
C LEU A 131 -16.00 20.50 -4.64
N TYR A 132 -15.96 20.61 -3.33
CA TYR A 132 -17.00 21.30 -2.59
C TYR A 132 -17.08 22.77 -2.99
N LEU A 133 -15.96 23.43 -3.12
CA LEU A 133 -15.93 24.83 -3.51
C LEU A 133 -16.48 25.05 -4.91
N LYS A 134 -16.19 24.14 -5.84
CA LYS A 134 -16.69 24.23 -7.20
C LYS A 134 -18.19 24.03 -7.28
N GLU A 135 -18.74 23.18 -6.44
CA GLU A 135 -20.15 22.89 -6.42
C GLU A 135 -20.96 23.86 -5.60
N GLY A 136 -20.28 24.51 -4.67
CA GLY A 136 -20.89 25.47 -3.80
C GLY A 136 -20.99 26.84 -4.44
#